data_36fd3ade66e242b446c918f92c8d5bda
#
_entry.id   36fd3ade66e242b446c918f92c8d5bda
#
_cell.length_a   1.000
_cell.length_b   1.000
_cell.length_c   1.000
_cell.angle_alpha   90.00
_cell.angle_beta   90.00
_cell.angle_gamma   90.00
#
_symmetry.space_group_name_H-M   'P 1'
#
loop_
_entity.id
_entity.type
_entity.pdbx_description
1 polymer ?
#
loop_
_entity_poly.entity_id
_entity_poly.type
_entity_poly.pdbx_seq_one_letter_code
_entity_poly.pdbx_strand_id
1 'polypeptide(L)'
;MTLLEKSLSQALSLVSDAVTVEAGTLLNNIAVLHHELGRWDDADAFYKRSLAVWEQCVPQNHKFLAQSLSNRAALYREIEAYPEAERVFQLALRIWNATECPSPSTMKTAAEEIAITDVPLWVEQPQLSHGHMLPRFTAAVQALKRRVQSREPNAIASLHQTLEKLGPWYHNVDLGHGFSTAPSLGEYPSARWAVIRPFVPGDLTGKTVLDIGCNSGFFGFKMKERHAARVVGIDIMPHILAQARFLSSWFDYPVELYEMSTYDVDQLHSRFDIVVFVGVLYHLKHPLYALEKVADLCEDTMYFQTVVRGGDGDFEPKDDYPITEAAIFGHPHYPKLYFIEKSFNGDESNWWFATRSCVKAMLRVAGFRKITETGNIEVFVCKKS
;
A
#
# COMPACT_ATOMS: atom_id res chain seq x y z
N MET A 1 -38.41 4.46 10.58
CA MET A 1 -37.92 3.09 10.27
C MET A 1 -37.59 3.04 8.79
N THR A 2 -36.34 2.92 8.45
CA THR A 2 -35.86 2.86 7.06
C THR A 2 -36.35 1.56 6.39
N LEU A 3 -36.32 1.51 5.06
CA LEU A 3 -36.65 0.30 4.29
C LEU A 3 -35.80 -0.90 4.74
N LEU A 4 -34.53 -0.63 5.08
CA LEU A 4 -33.55 -1.59 5.58
C LEU A 4 -33.95 -2.18 6.94
N GLU A 5 -34.44 -1.36 7.88
CA GLU A 5 -34.92 -1.79 9.20
C GLU A 5 -36.16 -2.65 9.13
N LYS A 6 -37.05 -2.36 8.16
CA LYS A 6 -38.22 -3.21 7.91
C LYS A 6 -37.84 -4.57 7.34
N SER A 7 -36.93 -4.59 6.37
CA SER A 7 -36.39 -5.85 5.77
C SER A 7 -35.68 -6.68 6.80
N LEU A 8 -34.89 -6.06 7.67
CA LEU A 8 -34.14 -6.71 8.75
C LEU A 8 -35.11 -7.33 9.78
N SER A 9 -36.14 -6.59 10.20
CA SER A 9 -37.20 -7.06 11.12
C SER A 9 -37.96 -8.26 10.55
N GLN A 10 -38.27 -8.22 9.25
CA GLN A 10 -38.94 -9.30 8.55
C GLN A 10 -38.05 -10.54 8.41
N ALA A 11 -36.75 -10.36 8.11
CA ALA A 11 -35.77 -11.45 8.07
C ALA A 11 -35.59 -12.10 9.45
N LEU A 12 -35.59 -11.31 10.53
CA LEU A 12 -35.50 -11.78 11.90
C LEU A 12 -36.68 -12.63 12.33
N SER A 13 -37.88 -12.28 11.87
CA SER A 13 -39.12 -13.06 12.18
C SER A 13 -39.11 -14.44 11.53
N LEU A 14 -38.38 -14.60 10.42
CA LEU A 14 -38.26 -15.89 9.71
C LEU A 14 -37.22 -16.84 10.33
N VAL A 15 -36.36 -16.35 11.22
CA VAL A 15 -35.17 -17.10 11.73
C VAL A 15 -35.26 -17.39 13.24
N SER A 16 -36.34 -17.00 13.93
CA SER A 16 -36.37 -17.01 15.39
C SER A 16 -36.08 -18.36 16.04
N ASP A 17 -36.43 -19.50 15.41
CA ASP A 17 -36.24 -20.84 15.97
C ASP A 17 -35.80 -21.93 14.97
N ALA A 18 -35.42 -21.55 13.73
CA ALA A 18 -35.05 -22.52 12.71
C ALA A 18 -33.57 -22.90 12.80
N VAL A 19 -33.28 -24.17 13.01
CA VAL A 19 -31.92 -24.76 12.96
C VAL A 19 -31.70 -25.36 11.57
N THR A 20 -31.44 -24.50 10.57
CA THR A 20 -31.15 -24.89 9.20
C THR A 20 -29.96 -24.14 8.63
N VAL A 21 -29.37 -24.67 7.55
CA VAL A 21 -28.23 -24.01 6.88
C VAL A 21 -28.63 -22.62 6.36
N GLU A 22 -29.85 -22.47 5.86
CA GLU A 22 -30.39 -21.21 5.37
C GLU A 22 -30.56 -20.19 6.49
N ALA A 23 -31.00 -20.63 7.69
CA ALA A 23 -31.11 -19.78 8.86
C ALA A 23 -29.73 -19.30 9.31
N GLY A 24 -28.74 -20.18 9.36
CA GLY A 24 -27.35 -19.82 9.63
C GLY A 24 -26.79 -18.81 8.64
N THR A 25 -27.05 -19.00 7.34
CA THR A 25 -26.64 -18.09 6.28
C THR A 25 -27.30 -16.73 6.41
N LEU A 26 -28.60 -16.68 6.69
CA LEU A 26 -29.33 -15.43 6.86
C LEU A 26 -28.82 -14.64 8.09
N LEU A 27 -28.56 -15.33 9.20
CA LEU A 27 -27.98 -14.71 10.41
C LEU A 27 -26.59 -14.13 10.15
N ASN A 28 -25.74 -14.83 9.38
CA ASN A 28 -24.45 -14.32 8.99
C ASN A 28 -24.57 -13.07 8.11
N ASN A 29 -25.51 -13.04 7.15
CA ASN A 29 -25.73 -11.89 6.29
C ASN A 29 -26.27 -10.67 7.07
N ILE A 30 -27.13 -10.92 8.06
CA ILE A 30 -27.61 -9.90 9.00
C ILE A 30 -26.43 -9.34 9.82
N ALA A 31 -25.52 -10.21 10.28
CA ALA A 31 -24.33 -9.78 11.00
C ALA A 31 -23.43 -8.87 10.12
N VAL A 32 -23.21 -9.24 8.85
CA VAL A 32 -22.46 -8.41 7.89
C VAL A 32 -23.12 -7.03 7.73
N LEU A 33 -24.45 -6.97 7.58
CA LEU A 33 -25.14 -5.69 7.47
C LEU A 33 -25.01 -4.81 8.72
N HIS A 34 -25.10 -5.40 9.93
CA HIS A 34 -24.83 -4.65 11.17
C HIS A 34 -23.39 -4.18 11.24
N HIS A 35 -22.43 -5.00 10.82
CA HIS A 35 -21.02 -4.67 10.74
C HIS A 35 -20.77 -3.45 9.82
N GLU A 36 -21.30 -3.46 8.59
CA GLU A 36 -21.23 -2.34 7.64
C GLU A 36 -21.90 -1.05 8.15
N LEU A 37 -22.90 -1.18 9.03
CA LEU A 37 -23.56 -0.05 9.68
C LEU A 37 -22.87 0.47 10.94
N GLY A 38 -21.71 -0.09 11.32
CA GLY A 38 -20.97 0.25 12.54
C GLY A 38 -21.66 -0.17 13.83
N ARG A 39 -22.63 -1.11 13.77
CA ARG A 39 -23.35 -1.66 14.93
C ARG A 39 -22.64 -2.91 15.42
N TRP A 40 -21.48 -2.72 16.03
CA TRP A 40 -20.53 -3.77 16.34
C TRP A 40 -21.07 -4.85 17.29
N ASP A 41 -21.77 -4.47 18.35
CA ASP A 41 -22.34 -5.40 19.34
C ASP A 41 -23.43 -6.27 18.71
N ASP A 42 -24.30 -5.68 17.89
CA ASP A 42 -25.34 -6.40 17.16
C ASP A 42 -24.71 -7.37 16.16
N ALA A 43 -23.69 -6.93 15.42
CA ALA A 43 -22.96 -7.76 14.46
C ALA A 43 -22.34 -8.99 15.14
N ASP A 44 -21.63 -8.82 16.26
CA ASP A 44 -21.02 -9.94 17.00
C ASP A 44 -22.08 -10.91 17.54
N ALA A 45 -23.21 -10.39 18.04
CA ALA A 45 -24.33 -11.21 18.49
C ALA A 45 -24.90 -12.08 17.37
N PHE A 46 -25.08 -11.50 16.17
CA PHE A 46 -25.60 -12.25 15.01
C PHE A 46 -24.58 -13.25 14.45
N TYR A 47 -23.27 -12.94 14.42
CA TYR A 47 -22.25 -13.91 14.05
C TYR A 47 -22.24 -15.11 15.02
N LYS A 48 -22.35 -14.88 16.34
CA LYS A 48 -22.44 -15.94 17.34
C LYS A 48 -23.67 -16.83 17.12
N ARG A 49 -24.82 -16.23 16.84
CA ARG A 49 -26.06 -16.99 16.54
C ARG A 49 -25.92 -17.79 15.25
N SER A 50 -25.36 -17.23 14.20
CA SER A 50 -25.10 -17.92 12.95
C SER A 50 -24.21 -19.16 13.16
N LEU A 51 -23.11 -18.99 13.90
CA LEU A 51 -22.20 -20.07 14.26
C LEU A 51 -22.93 -21.18 15.05
N ALA A 52 -23.71 -20.81 16.07
CA ALA A 52 -24.46 -21.77 16.88
C ALA A 52 -25.48 -22.59 16.07
N VAL A 53 -26.10 -21.98 15.06
CA VAL A 53 -27.01 -22.71 14.14
C VAL A 53 -26.22 -23.65 13.24
N TRP A 54 -25.13 -23.21 12.63
CA TRP A 54 -24.33 -24.07 11.77
C TRP A 54 -23.63 -25.22 12.51
N GLU A 55 -23.18 -25.01 13.75
CA GLU A 55 -22.61 -26.08 14.59
C GLU A 55 -23.58 -27.25 14.82
N GLN A 56 -24.89 -27.00 14.71
CA GLN A 56 -25.91 -28.01 14.89
C GLN A 56 -26.31 -28.71 13.56
N CYS A 57 -26.17 -28.06 12.42
CA CYS A 57 -26.70 -28.57 11.15
C CYS A 57 -25.63 -28.90 10.09
N VAL A 58 -24.35 -28.60 10.35
CA VAL A 58 -23.24 -28.92 9.45
C VAL A 58 -22.07 -29.58 10.18
N PRO A 59 -21.21 -30.35 9.50
CA PRO A 59 -19.99 -30.88 10.08
C PRO A 59 -19.10 -29.77 10.66
N GLN A 60 -18.37 -30.05 11.73
CA GLN A 60 -17.51 -29.06 12.41
C GLN A 60 -16.43 -28.43 11.50
N ASN A 61 -16.08 -29.09 10.41
CA ASN A 61 -15.14 -28.60 9.41
C ASN A 61 -15.81 -27.96 8.18
N HIS A 62 -17.06 -27.51 8.29
CA HIS A 62 -17.78 -26.97 7.14
C HIS A 62 -17.37 -25.53 6.82
N LYS A 63 -17.24 -25.23 5.51
CA LYS A 63 -16.80 -23.91 5.01
C LYS A 63 -17.62 -22.72 5.54
N PHE A 64 -18.90 -22.90 5.86
CA PHE A 64 -19.75 -21.84 6.41
C PHE A 64 -19.31 -21.40 7.80
N LEU A 65 -18.87 -22.34 8.66
CA LEU A 65 -18.28 -22.03 9.96
C LEU A 65 -17.01 -21.19 9.80
N ALA A 66 -16.12 -21.62 8.92
CA ALA A 66 -14.89 -20.91 8.64
C ALA A 66 -15.14 -19.49 8.11
N GLN A 67 -16.11 -19.31 7.19
CA GLN A 67 -16.47 -18.01 6.64
C GLN A 67 -17.03 -17.07 7.71
N SER A 68 -17.96 -17.51 8.56
CA SER A 68 -18.54 -16.69 9.61
C SER A 68 -17.52 -16.31 10.68
N LEU A 69 -16.62 -17.25 11.03
CA LEU A 69 -15.49 -16.95 11.93
C LEU A 69 -14.55 -15.91 11.31
N SER A 70 -14.28 -15.98 10.01
CA SER A 70 -13.45 -14.99 9.33
C SER A 70 -14.09 -13.60 9.35
N ASN A 71 -15.40 -13.50 9.07
CA ASN A 71 -16.14 -12.25 9.14
C ASN A 71 -16.14 -11.67 10.57
N ARG A 72 -16.30 -12.52 11.57
CA ARG A 72 -16.26 -12.13 12.98
C ARG A 72 -14.87 -11.69 13.43
N ALA A 73 -13.82 -12.30 12.90
CA ALA A 73 -12.44 -11.86 13.15
C ALA A 73 -12.19 -10.46 12.54
N ALA A 74 -12.76 -10.18 11.35
CA ALA A 74 -12.72 -8.86 10.73
C ALA A 74 -13.41 -7.81 11.62
N LEU A 75 -14.59 -8.12 12.18
CA LEU A 75 -15.27 -7.27 13.14
C LEU A 75 -14.40 -6.94 14.36
N TYR A 76 -13.82 -7.97 14.98
CA TYR A 76 -12.95 -7.77 16.16
C TYR A 76 -11.72 -6.92 15.86
N ARG A 77 -11.20 -7.03 14.64
CA ARG A 77 -10.11 -6.18 14.17
C ARG A 77 -10.54 -4.71 14.10
N GLU A 78 -11.73 -4.41 13.55
CA GLU A 78 -12.22 -3.04 13.39
C GLU A 78 -12.50 -2.34 14.73
N ILE A 79 -12.89 -3.10 15.76
CA ILE A 79 -13.07 -2.58 17.13
C ILE A 79 -11.78 -2.70 17.98
N GLU A 80 -10.64 -2.94 17.34
CA GLU A 80 -9.31 -3.04 17.98
C GLU A 80 -9.16 -4.17 19.03
N ALA A 81 -10.07 -5.13 19.06
CA ALA A 81 -10.00 -6.32 19.91
C ALA A 81 -9.08 -7.39 19.26
N TYR A 82 -7.81 -7.05 19.09
CA TYR A 82 -6.83 -7.86 18.34
C TYR A 82 -6.61 -9.27 18.89
N PRO A 83 -6.52 -9.51 20.22
CA PRO A 83 -6.38 -10.87 20.75
C PRO A 83 -7.56 -11.78 20.40
N GLU A 84 -8.78 -11.24 20.40
CA GLU A 84 -10.00 -11.94 20.02
C GLU A 84 -10.04 -12.18 18.52
N ALA A 85 -9.66 -11.20 17.72
CA ALA A 85 -9.55 -11.32 16.27
C ALA A 85 -8.58 -12.45 15.87
N GLU A 86 -7.39 -12.48 16.45
CA GLU A 86 -6.40 -13.53 16.20
C GLU A 86 -6.93 -14.92 16.57
N ARG A 87 -7.51 -15.06 17.77
CA ARG A 87 -8.05 -16.34 18.22
C ARG A 87 -9.15 -16.89 17.33
N VAL A 88 -10.07 -16.02 16.91
CA VAL A 88 -11.21 -16.41 16.04
C VAL A 88 -10.72 -16.73 14.63
N PHE A 89 -9.77 -15.99 14.13
CA PHE A 89 -9.19 -16.23 12.81
C PHE A 89 -8.40 -17.54 12.74
N GLN A 90 -7.62 -17.87 13.77
CA GLN A 90 -6.92 -19.14 13.88
C GLN A 90 -7.89 -20.33 13.92
N LEU A 91 -9.08 -20.14 14.50
CA LEU A 91 -10.12 -21.16 14.46
C LEU A 91 -10.69 -21.33 13.03
N ALA A 92 -10.96 -20.24 12.34
CA ALA A 92 -11.42 -20.25 10.94
C ALA A 92 -10.43 -21.01 10.03
N LEU A 93 -9.14 -20.74 10.15
CA LEU A 93 -8.07 -21.39 9.39
C LEU A 93 -8.02 -22.91 9.63
N ARG A 94 -8.11 -23.32 10.90
CA ARG A 94 -8.14 -24.78 11.20
C ARG A 94 -9.31 -25.48 10.54
N ILE A 95 -10.48 -24.83 10.47
CA ILE A 95 -11.65 -25.39 9.81
C ILE A 95 -11.46 -25.40 8.29
N TRP A 96 -10.94 -24.34 7.67
CA TRP A 96 -10.62 -24.30 6.23
C TRP A 96 -9.67 -25.43 5.84
N ASN A 97 -8.58 -25.60 6.57
CA ASN A 97 -7.58 -26.64 6.28
C ASN A 97 -8.12 -28.05 6.47
N ALA A 98 -9.10 -28.25 7.36
CA ALA A 98 -9.76 -29.55 7.57
C ALA A 98 -10.76 -29.90 6.47
N THR A 99 -11.28 -28.94 5.69
CA THR A 99 -12.21 -29.18 4.58
C THR A 99 -11.55 -29.66 3.29
N GLU A 100 -10.25 -29.39 3.11
CA GLU A 100 -9.53 -29.65 1.86
C GLU A 100 -8.59 -30.87 1.92
N CYS A 101 -8.45 -31.57 3.07
CA CYS A 101 -7.45 -32.64 3.19
C CYS A 101 -7.97 -33.94 3.83
N PRO A 102 -7.90 -35.07 3.12
CA PRO A 102 -8.12 -36.40 3.69
C PRO A 102 -6.77 -37.08 3.98
N SER A 103 -6.20 -37.01 5.12
CA SER A 103 -5.50 -38.06 5.87
C SER A 103 -4.63 -37.57 7.03
N PRO A 104 -4.48 -38.38 8.13
CA PRO A 104 -3.72 -37.98 9.33
C PRO A 104 -2.20 -37.85 9.14
N SER A 105 -1.62 -38.41 8.07
CA SER A 105 -0.20 -38.32 7.76
C SER A 105 0.20 -36.93 7.25
N THR A 106 -0.73 -36.22 6.62
CA THR A 106 -0.52 -34.85 6.08
C THR A 106 -0.59 -33.78 7.19
N MET A 107 -1.26 -34.08 8.30
CA MET A 107 -1.41 -33.14 9.43
C MET A 107 -0.10 -32.88 10.18
N LYS A 108 0.84 -33.81 10.21
CA LYS A 108 2.13 -33.62 10.87
C LYS A 108 3.06 -32.74 10.03
N THR A 109 3.03 -32.91 8.71
CA THR A 109 3.73 -32.07 7.74
C THR A 109 3.12 -30.66 7.69
N ALA A 110 1.78 -30.56 7.75
CA ALA A 110 1.08 -29.27 7.77
C ALA A 110 1.33 -28.48 9.07
N ALA A 111 1.48 -29.11 10.22
CA ALA A 111 1.83 -28.41 11.47
C ALA A 111 3.27 -27.88 11.47
N GLU A 112 4.18 -28.57 10.79
CA GLU A 112 5.55 -28.10 10.57
C GLU A 112 5.60 -27.04 9.44
N GLU A 113 4.71 -27.12 8.43
CA GLU A 113 4.52 -26.11 7.38
C GLU A 113 3.77 -24.87 7.89
N ILE A 114 2.83 -24.98 8.83
CA ILE A 114 2.10 -23.86 9.44
C ILE A 114 3.06 -22.94 10.20
N ALA A 115 4.12 -23.43 10.80
CA ALA A 115 5.19 -22.61 11.38
C ALA A 115 5.96 -21.79 10.32
N ILE A 116 5.82 -22.15 9.04
CA ILE A 116 6.47 -21.51 7.89
C ILE A 116 5.48 -20.65 7.07
N THR A 117 4.18 -21.01 7.11
CA THR A 117 3.12 -20.36 6.30
C THR A 117 2.46 -19.15 6.96
N ASP A 118 2.85 -18.76 8.17
CA ASP A 118 2.32 -17.55 8.83
C ASP A 118 2.65 -16.24 8.10
N VAL A 119 3.64 -16.24 7.21
CA VAL A 119 3.99 -15.07 6.39
C VAL A 119 2.95 -14.75 5.30
N PRO A 120 2.38 -15.71 4.55
CA PRO A 120 1.43 -15.44 3.47
C PRO A 120 0.08 -14.87 3.92
N LEU A 121 -0.38 -15.20 5.13
CA LEU A 121 -1.70 -14.79 5.62
C LEU A 121 -1.76 -13.32 6.06
N TRP A 122 -0.63 -12.77 6.48
CA TRP A 122 -0.52 -11.36 6.87
C TRP A 122 -0.45 -10.41 5.66
N VAL A 123 -0.13 -10.95 4.50
CA VAL A 123 -0.07 -10.21 3.24
C VAL A 123 -1.44 -9.76 2.76
N GLU A 124 -2.50 -10.50 3.06
CA GLU A 124 -3.87 -10.21 2.62
C GLU A 124 -4.60 -9.21 3.53
N GLN A 125 -3.99 -8.70 4.60
CA GLN A 125 -4.61 -7.76 5.53
C GLN A 125 -4.01 -6.35 5.46
N PRO A 126 -4.61 -5.42 4.71
CA PRO A 126 -4.04 -4.09 4.48
C PRO A 126 -4.21 -3.08 5.62
N GLN A 127 -4.91 -3.40 6.70
CA GLN A 127 -5.23 -2.41 7.74
C GLN A 127 -4.49 -2.72 9.05
N LEU A 128 -3.23 -2.25 9.13
CA LEU A 128 -2.58 -2.02 10.40
C LEU A 128 -2.76 -0.54 10.75
N SER A 129 -3.55 -0.28 11.79
CA SER A 129 -3.70 1.05 12.37
C SER A 129 -2.33 1.63 12.71
N HIS A 130 -2.11 2.92 12.36
CA HIS A 130 -1.00 3.73 12.84
C HIS A 130 0.41 3.44 12.32
N GLY A 131 0.59 3.05 11.05
CA GLY A 131 1.88 3.14 10.37
C GLY A 131 2.99 2.16 10.81
N HIS A 132 2.85 1.49 11.95
CA HIS A 132 3.90 0.62 12.50
C HIS A 132 3.68 -0.86 12.20
N MET A 133 4.78 -1.56 11.95
CA MET A 133 4.81 -3.00 11.71
C MET A 133 4.61 -3.79 13.00
N LEU A 134 3.83 -4.89 12.93
CA LEU A 134 3.70 -5.79 14.06
C LEU A 134 5.02 -6.54 14.32
N PRO A 135 5.56 -6.54 15.56
CA PRO A 135 6.84 -7.20 15.86
C PRO A 135 6.89 -8.68 15.48
N ARG A 136 5.78 -9.39 15.57
CA ARG A 136 5.67 -10.82 15.20
C ARG A 136 5.84 -11.03 13.69
N PHE A 137 5.26 -10.15 12.86
CA PHE A 137 5.42 -10.20 11.41
C PHE A 137 6.89 -10.00 11.03
N THR A 138 7.53 -8.97 11.56
CA THR A 138 8.96 -8.73 11.34
C THR A 138 9.81 -9.92 11.78
N ALA A 139 9.52 -10.51 12.94
CA ALA A 139 10.22 -11.70 13.42
C ALA A 139 10.08 -12.91 12.48
N ALA A 140 8.87 -13.15 11.93
CA ALA A 140 8.62 -14.23 10.98
C ALA A 140 9.36 -14.01 9.66
N VAL A 141 9.33 -12.80 9.09
CA VAL A 141 10.06 -12.45 7.86
C VAL A 141 11.57 -12.56 8.09
N GLN A 142 12.08 -12.13 9.25
CA GLN A 142 13.50 -12.28 9.58
C GLN A 142 13.91 -13.74 9.79
N ALA A 143 13.03 -14.59 10.33
CA ALA A 143 13.27 -16.02 10.41
C ALA A 143 13.34 -16.66 9.02
N LEU A 144 12.40 -16.34 8.13
CA LEU A 144 12.43 -16.77 6.72
C LEU A 144 13.73 -16.32 6.04
N LYS A 145 14.15 -15.07 6.20
CA LYS A 145 15.38 -14.51 5.65
C LYS A 145 16.61 -15.33 6.07
N ARG A 146 16.77 -15.60 7.38
CA ARG A 146 17.91 -16.40 7.89
C ARG A 146 17.97 -17.79 7.26
N ARG A 147 16.81 -18.46 7.10
CA ARG A 147 16.73 -19.79 6.51
C ARG A 147 17.02 -19.78 5.00
N VAL A 148 16.57 -18.73 4.29
CA VAL A 148 16.93 -18.50 2.87
C VAL A 148 18.44 -18.27 2.73
N GLN A 149 19.03 -17.49 3.63
CA GLN A 149 20.48 -17.26 3.67
C GLN A 149 21.26 -18.56 3.91
N SER A 150 20.72 -19.47 4.70
CA SER A 150 21.27 -20.82 4.92
C SER A 150 20.99 -21.79 3.77
N ARG A 151 20.37 -21.34 2.67
CA ARG A 151 20.05 -22.14 1.49
C ARG A 151 19.11 -23.32 1.77
N GLU A 152 18.23 -23.21 2.74
CA GLU A 152 17.22 -24.23 3.02
C GLU A 152 16.19 -24.31 1.86
N PRO A 153 16.01 -25.48 1.20
CA PRO A 153 15.15 -25.58 0.01
C PRO A 153 13.69 -25.15 0.28
N ASN A 154 13.11 -25.56 1.41
CA ASN A 154 11.74 -25.21 1.77
C ASN A 154 11.58 -23.70 2.03
N ALA A 155 12.57 -23.05 2.64
CA ALA A 155 12.55 -21.61 2.86
C ALA A 155 12.67 -20.81 1.54
N ILE A 156 13.49 -21.30 0.61
CA ILE A 156 13.59 -20.72 -0.74
C ILE A 156 12.24 -20.85 -1.49
N ALA A 157 11.61 -22.02 -1.43
CA ALA A 157 10.28 -22.23 -2.02
C ALA A 157 9.23 -21.31 -1.38
N SER A 158 9.25 -21.15 -0.06
CA SER A 158 8.36 -20.23 0.68
C SER A 158 8.60 -18.76 0.29
N LEU A 159 9.86 -18.35 0.08
CA LEU A 159 10.16 -16.99 -0.40
C LEU A 159 9.56 -16.77 -1.79
N HIS A 160 9.76 -17.70 -2.74
CA HIS A 160 9.20 -17.57 -4.09
C HIS A 160 7.67 -17.47 -4.05
N GLN A 161 7.01 -18.34 -3.28
CA GLN A 161 5.56 -18.32 -3.11
C GLN A 161 5.08 -16.99 -2.48
N THR A 162 5.82 -16.44 -1.51
CA THR A 162 5.52 -15.14 -0.89
C THR A 162 5.63 -14.02 -1.92
N LEU A 163 6.70 -14.00 -2.71
CA LEU A 163 6.90 -12.98 -3.74
C LEU A 163 5.83 -13.06 -4.84
N GLU A 164 5.42 -14.26 -5.23
CA GLU A 164 4.34 -14.48 -6.20
C GLU A 164 3.00 -13.98 -5.66
N LYS A 165 2.64 -14.32 -4.42
CA LYS A 165 1.40 -13.85 -3.77
C LYS A 165 1.36 -12.34 -3.58
N LEU A 166 2.50 -11.72 -3.30
CA LEU A 166 2.62 -10.26 -3.18
C LEU A 166 2.58 -9.55 -4.53
N GLY A 167 2.73 -10.24 -5.65
CA GLY A 167 2.70 -9.66 -6.98
C GLY A 167 1.32 -9.09 -7.38
N PRO A 168 1.24 -8.34 -8.47
CA PRO A 168 2.36 -7.98 -9.34
C PRO A 168 3.29 -6.95 -8.71
N TRP A 169 4.59 -7.06 -8.98
CA TRP A 169 5.61 -6.10 -8.55
C TRP A 169 5.89 -5.07 -9.63
N TYR A 170 6.02 -3.82 -9.21
CA TYR A 170 6.44 -2.71 -10.09
C TYR A 170 7.88 -2.27 -9.85
N HIS A 171 8.51 -2.76 -8.77
CA HIS A 171 9.91 -2.54 -8.45
C HIS A 171 10.67 -3.86 -8.39
N ASN A 172 11.82 -3.94 -9.04
CA ASN A 172 12.77 -5.01 -8.84
C ASN A 172 13.72 -4.63 -7.70
N VAL A 173 13.51 -5.23 -6.54
CA VAL A 173 14.30 -4.97 -5.33
C VAL A 173 15.20 -6.17 -5.06
N ASP A 174 16.49 -5.93 -4.99
CA ASP A 174 17.48 -6.96 -4.63
C ASP A 174 17.32 -7.35 -3.16
N LEU A 175 17.02 -8.61 -2.91
CA LEU A 175 16.86 -9.19 -1.56
C LEU A 175 18.18 -9.76 -1.01
N GLY A 176 19.24 -9.72 -1.81
CA GLY A 176 20.49 -10.37 -1.53
C GLY A 176 20.50 -11.86 -1.89
N HIS A 177 21.70 -12.46 -1.86
CA HIS A 177 21.91 -13.90 -2.09
C HIS A 177 21.38 -14.43 -3.44
N GLY A 178 21.20 -13.56 -4.43
CA GLY A 178 20.71 -13.90 -5.77
C GLY A 178 19.18 -13.92 -5.90
N PHE A 179 18.45 -13.37 -4.93
CA PHE A 179 17.00 -13.22 -4.98
C PHE A 179 16.62 -11.76 -5.23
N SER A 180 15.55 -11.55 -6.00
CA SER A 180 14.95 -10.23 -6.19
C SER A 180 13.44 -10.35 -6.42
N THR A 181 12.71 -9.26 -6.25
CA THR A 181 11.24 -9.27 -6.30
C THR A 181 10.69 -9.46 -7.71
N ALA A 182 11.29 -8.86 -8.72
CA ALA A 182 10.81 -8.87 -10.11
C ALA A 182 11.97 -8.77 -11.11
N PRO A 183 12.75 -9.86 -11.33
CA PRO A 183 13.92 -9.83 -12.23
C PRO A 183 13.61 -9.36 -13.65
N SER A 184 12.38 -9.58 -14.15
CA SER A 184 11.95 -9.14 -15.47
C SER A 184 11.89 -7.63 -15.66
N LEU A 185 11.85 -6.85 -14.58
CA LEU A 185 11.88 -5.37 -14.61
C LEU A 185 13.31 -4.81 -14.71
N GLY A 186 14.34 -5.66 -14.75
CA GLY A 186 15.74 -5.25 -14.86
C GLY A 186 16.18 -4.36 -13.69
N GLU A 187 16.78 -3.22 -14.01
CA GLU A 187 17.35 -2.29 -13.00
C GLU A 187 16.36 -1.25 -12.47
N TYR A 188 15.06 -1.38 -12.74
CA TYR A 188 14.08 -0.46 -12.18
C TYR A 188 13.69 -0.89 -10.76
N PRO A 189 13.73 -0.03 -9.72
CA PRO A 189 13.93 1.44 -9.72
C PRO A 189 15.40 1.88 -9.45
N SER A 190 16.35 0.96 -9.37
CA SER A 190 17.77 1.26 -9.05
C SER A 190 18.41 2.25 -10.03
N ALA A 191 18.05 2.19 -11.32
CA ALA A 191 18.52 3.14 -12.32
C ALA A 191 18.08 4.59 -12.00
N ARG A 192 16.86 4.79 -11.51
CA ARG A 192 16.40 6.13 -11.05
C ARG A 192 17.13 6.59 -9.79
N TRP A 193 17.36 5.66 -8.86
CA TRP A 193 18.15 5.94 -7.69
C TRP A 193 19.58 6.36 -8.04
N ALA A 194 20.20 5.76 -9.03
CA ALA A 194 21.55 6.13 -9.48
C ALA A 194 21.64 7.60 -9.91
N VAL A 195 20.57 8.16 -10.48
CA VAL A 195 20.46 9.59 -10.83
C VAL A 195 20.27 10.48 -9.60
N ILE A 196 19.44 10.05 -8.65
CA ILE A 196 19.09 10.84 -7.44
C ILE A 196 20.20 10.78 -6.39
N ARG A 197 20.81 9.61 -6.22
CA ARG A 197 21.81 9.30 -5.18
C ARG A 197 22.93 10.33 -4.99
N PRO A 198 23.54 10.92 -6.04
CA PRO A 198 24.61 11.90 -5.88
C PRO A 198 24.20 13.19 -5.16
N PHE A 199 22.92 13.47 -5.13
CA PHE A 199 22.32 14.68 -4.52
C PHE A 199 21.79 14.42 -3.11
N VAL A 200 21.71 13.17 -2.69
CA VAL A 200 21.27 12.79 -1.33
C VAL A 200 22.50 12.75 -0.43
N PRO A 201 22.49 13.45 0.73
CA PRO A 201 23.58 13.36 1.71
C PRO A 201 23.89 11.91 2.09
N GLY A 202 25.17 11.63 2.31
CA GLY A 202 25.61 10.29 2.72
C GLY A 202 25.11 9.86 4.09
N ASP A 203 24.83 10.83 4.98
CA ASP A 203 24.26 10.62 6.31
C ASP A 203 23.03 11.51 6.49
N LEU A 204 21.91 10.92 6.90
CA LEU A 204 20.63 11.56 7.18
C LEU A 204 20.24 11.44 8.66
N THR A 205 21.21 11.26 9.55
CA THR A 205 20.96 11.19 11.00
C THR A 205 20.20 12.43 11.46
N GLY A 206 19.11 12.23 12.19
CA GLY A 206 18.18 13.27 12.64
C GLY A 206 17.19 13.77 11.59
N LYS A 207 17.29 13.36 10.33
CA LYS A 207 16.40 13.79 9.26
C LYS A 207 15.15 12.95 9.16
N THR A 208 14.04 13.63 8.82
CA THR A 208 12.74 13.05 8.54
C THR A 208 12.47 13.03 7.04
N VAL A 209 11.89 11.94 6.54
CA VAL A 209 11.64 11.72 5.10
C VAL A 209 10.19 11.31 4.86
N LEU A 210 9.55 11.92 3.86
CA LEU A 210 8.25 11.51 3.32
C LEU A 210 8.44 10.97 1.90
N ASP A 211 8.00 9.74 1.66
CA ASP A 211 8.03 9.06 0.36
C ASP A 211 6.60 9.00 -0.20
N ILE A 212 6.31 9.82 -1.21
CA ILE A 212 4.98 9.97 -1.82
C ILE A 212 4.81 8.94 -2.95
N GLY A 213 3.74 8.15 -2.90
CA GLY A 213 3.56 7.03 -3.81
C GLY A 213 4.71 6.04 -3.67
N CYS A 214 4.99 5.65 -2.42
CA CYS A 214 6.20 4.93 -2.05
C CYS A 214 6.36 3.57 -2.74
N ASN A 215 5.29 3.07 -3.37
CA ASN A 215 5.28 1.76 -3.98
C ASN A 215 5.77 0.69 -2.98
N SER A 216 6.62 -0.23 -3.38
CA SER A 216 7.20 -1.25 -2.50
C SER A 216 8.22 -0.70 -1.47
N GLY A 217 8.34 0.63 -1.29
CA GLY A 217 9.16 1.28 -0.27
C GLY A 217 10.63 1.51 -0.65
N PHE A 218 11.02 1.26 -1.89
CA PHE A 218 12.43 1.28 -2.32
C PHE A 218 13.19 2.55 -1.95
N PHE A 219 12.63 3.73 -2.26
CA PHE A 219 13.31 4.99 -1.98
C PHE A 219 13.38 5.26 -0.47
N GLY A 220 12.31 4.97 0.27
CA GLY A 220 12.30 5.05 1.73
C GLY A 220 13.40 4.19 2.36
N PHE A 221 13.64 2.97 1.85
CA PHE A 221 14.75 2.11 2.33
C PHE A 221 16.11 2.71 2.01
N LYS A 222 16.28 3.34 0.84
CA LYS A 222 17.53 4.04 0.49
C LYS A 222 17.83 5.22 1.42
N MET A 223 16.80 5.84 2.00
CA MET A 223 16.96 6.86 3.05
C MET A 223 17.31 6.23 4.40
N LYS A 224 16.70 5.08 4.75
CA LYS A 224 17.08 4.32 5.97
C LYS A 224 18.52 3.79 5.91
N GLU A 225 18.99 3.33 4.75
CA GLU A 225 20.40 2.97 4.53
C GLU A 225 21.36 4.13 4.84
N ARG A 226 20.89 5.37 4.85
CA ARG A 226 21.61 6.61 5.20
C ARG A 226 21.29 7.14 6.59
N HIS A 227 20.72 6.31 7.44
CA HIS A 227 20.40 6.62 8.84
C HIS A 227 19.31 7.69 9.02
N ALA A 228 18.39 7.86 8.07
CA ALA A 228 17.23 8.74 8.27
C ALA A 228 16.50 8.34 9.57
N ALA A 229 16.26 9.32 10.45
CA ALA A 229 15.68 9.09 11.76
C ALA A 229 14.25 8.55 11.63
N ARG A 230 13.43 9.19 10.78
CA ARG A 230 12.05 8.80 10.50
C ARG A 230 11.82 8.75 9.00
N VAL A 231 11.17 7.69 8.51
CA VAL A 231 10.72 7.59 7.13
C VAL A 231 9.25 7.21 7.13
N VAL A 232 8.45 8.01 6.44
CA VAL A 232 7.03 7.78 6.21
C VAL A 232 6.82 7.54 4.73
N GLY A 233 6.15 6.45 4.37
CA GLY A 233 5.73 6.15 3.01
C GLY A 233 4.21 6.17 2.90
N ILE A 234 3.68 6.76 1.84
CA ILE A 234 2.24 6.72 1.52
C ILE A 234 2.01 6.13 0.13
N ASP A 235 0.96 5.37 -0.01
CA ASP A 235 0.44 4.88 -1.29
C ASP A 235 -1.07 4.65 -1.19
N ILE A 236 -1.80 4.73 -2.29
CA ILE A 236 -3.25 4.47 -2.32
C ILE A 236 -3.59 2.99 -2.51
N MET A 237 -2.60 2.14 -2.79
CA MET A 237 -2.80 0.74 -3.17
C MET A 237 -2.42 -0.20 -2.01
N PRO A 238 -3.40 -0.80 -1.30
CA PRO A 238 -3.14 -1.65 -0.14
C PRO A 238 -2.19 -2.82 -0.40
N HIS A 239 -2.32 -3.47 -1.58
CA HIS A 239 -1.46 -4.59 -1.95
C HIS A 239 0.01 -4.17 -2.15
N ILE A 240 0.25 -2.97 -2.66
CA ILE A 240 1.61 -2.41 -2.80
C ILE A 240 2.21 -2.08 -1.43
N LEU A 241 1.40 -1.53 -0.51
CA LEU A 241 1.84 -1.33 0.86
C LEU A 241 2.15 -2.65 1.59
N ALA A 242 1.46 -3.75 1.24
CA ALA A 242 1.82 -5.08 1.74
C ALA A 242 3.23 -5.51 1.26
N GLN A 243 3.58 -5.22 0.00
CA GLN A 243 4.94 -5.40 -0.52
C GLN A 243 5.96 -4.58 0.28
N ALA A 244 5.67 -3.29 0.51
CA ALA A 244 6.53 -2.40 1.28
C ALA A 244 6.73 -2.88 2.73
N ARG A 245 5.67 -3.39 3.38
CA ARG A 245 5.74 -3.98 4.72
C ARG A 245 6.61 -5.23 4.76
N PHE A 246 6.45 -6.13 3.78
CA PHE A 246 7.31 -7.30 3.66
C PHE A 246 8.79 -6.90 3.52
N LEU A 247 9.10 -5.98 2.62
CA LEU A 247 10.47 -5.53 2.37
C LEU A 247 11.06 -4.74 3.54
N SER A 248 10.26 -3.90 4.22
CA SER A 248 10.67 -3.22 5.45
C SER A 248 11.12 -4.22 6.52
N SER A 249 10.34 -5.31 6.69
CA SER A 249 10.70 -6.40 7.60
C SER A 249 11.90 -7.21 7.11
N TRP A 250 12.01 -7.46 5.80
CA TRP A 250 13.15 -8.19 5.21
C TRP A 250 14.47 -7.47 5.43
N PHE A 251 14.50 -6.16 5.25
CA PHE A 251 15.71 -5.33 5.41
C PHE A 251 15.96 -4.88 6.86
N ASP A 252 14.96 -5.05 7.74
CA ASP A 252 14.97 -4.50 9.10
C ASP A 252 15.08 -2.96 9.09
N TYR A 253 14.38 -2.33 8.16
CA TYR A 253 14.28 -0.87 8.05
C TYR A 253 12.90 -0.41 8.49
N PRO A 254 12.73 0.14 9.70
CA PRO A 254 11.44 0.61 10.18
C PRO A 254 10.97 1.83 9.35
N VAL A 255 9.91 1.63 8.57
CA VAL A 255 9.22 2.66 7.78
C VAL A 255 7.77 2.68 8.21
N GLU A 256 7.24 3.85 8.49
CA GLU A 256 5.81 4.06 8.74
C GLU A 256 5.08 4.08 7.39
N LEU A 257 4.07 3.22 7.21
CA LEU A 257 3.39 3.04 5.92
C LEU A 257 1.89 3.30 6.08
N TYR A 258 1.37 4.27 5.31
CA TYR A 258 -0.04 4.66 5.37
C TYR A 258 -0.71 4.49 4.01
N GLU A 259 -1.91 3.91 4.02
CA GLU A 259 -2.82 3.95 2.88
C GLU A 259 -3.42 5.36 2.82
N MET A 260 -2.93 6.17 1.88
CA MET A 260 -3.28 7.58 1.81
C MET A 260 -3.13 8.12 0.39
N SER A 261 -4.07 8.95 -0.01
CA SER A 261 -3.95 9.72 -1.25
C SER A 261 -2.95 10.87 -1.08
N THR A 262 -2.22 11.19 -2.15
CA THR A 262 -1.38 12.40 -2.21
C THR A 262 -2.18 13.69 -1.94
N TYR A 263 -3.49 13.68 -2.20
CA TYR A 263 -4.35 14.84 -1.91
C TYR A 263 -4.66 15.03 -0.42
N ASP A 264 -4.42 14.02 0.40
CA ASP A 264 -4.75 13.98 1.83
C ASP A 264 -3.51 14.02 2.73
N VAL A 265 -2.33 14.33 2.17
CA VAL A 265 -1.03 14.30 2.88
C VAL A 265 -0.98 15.22 4.11
N ASP A 266 -1.80 16.27 4.14
CA ASP A 266 -1.94 17.17 5.29
C ASP A 266 -2.48 16.46 6.54
N GLN A 267 -3.18 15.32 6.39
CA GLN A 267 -3.61 14.48 7.52
C GLN A 267 -2.45 13.81 8.27
N LEU A 268 -1.24 13.82 7.72
CA LEU A 268 -0.04 13.39 8.44
C LEU A 268 0.31 14.34 9.60
N HIS A 269 -0.22 15.56 9.61
CA HIS A 269 0.03 16.60 10.64
C HIS A 269 1.51 16.74 11.00
N SER A 270 2.39 16.56 10.04
CA SER A 270 3.85 16.55 10.19
C SER A 270 4.50 17.22 9.01
N ARG A 271 5.67 17.83 9.23
CA ARG A 271 6.56 18.28 8.17
C ARG A 271 7.80 17.41 8.11
N PHE A 272 8.49 17.45 6.96
CA PHE A 272 9.60 16.56 6.67
C PHE A 272 10.77 17.35 6.09
N ASP A 273 11.99 17.07 6.58
CA ASP A 273 13.21 17.68 6.02
C ASP A 273 13.36 17.33 4.54
N ILE A 274 12.99 16.12 4.15
CA ILE A 274 13.14 15.59 2.80
C ILE A 274 11.81 15.00 2.34
N VAL A 275 11.45 15.31 1.09
CA VAL A 275 10.34 14.65 0.39
C VAL A 275 10.90 13.92 -0.83
N VAL A 276 10.47 12.68 -1.03
CA VAL A 276 10.68 11.91 -2.26
C VAL A 276 9.36 11.84 -3.00
N PHE A 277 9.31 12.38 -4.23
CA PHE A 277 8.11 12.43 -5.05
C PHE A 277 8.47 11.97 -6.48
N VAL A 278 8.56 10.66 -6.64
CA VAL A 278 9.15 10.00 -7.81
C VAL A 278 8.14 9.12 -8.50
N GLY A 279 7.82 9.41 -9.77
CA GLY A 279 6.95 8.57 -10.58
C GLY A 279 5.45 8.72 -10.29
N VAL A 280 5.00 9.84 -9.71
CA VAL A 280 3.62 9.99 -9.22
C VAL A 280 2.84 11.09 -9.94
N LEU A 281 3.46 12.24 -10.23
CA LEU A 281 2.73 13.44 -10.66
C LEU A 281 1.80 13.20 -11.86
N TYR A 282 2.25 12.41 -12.84
CA TYR A 282 1.48 12.14 -14.07
C TYR A 282 0.28 11.22 -13.86
N HIS A 283 0.20 10.54 -12.71
CA HIS A 283 -0.97 9.75 -12.28
C HIS A 283 -2.04 10.60 -11.55
N LEU A 284 -1.77 11.87 -11.27
CA LEU A 284 -2.67 12.72 -10.50
C LEU A 284 -3.54 13.57 -11.42
N LYS A 285 -4.87 13.53 -11.24
CA LYS A 285 -5.83 14.35 -12.01
C LYS A 285 -5.64 15.85 -11.80
N HIS A 286 -5.24 16.24 -10.58
CA HIS A 286 -5.02 17.62 -10.17
C HIS A 286 -3.54 17.83 -9.75
N PRO A 287 -2.59 17.76 -10.72
CA PRO A 287 -1.17 17.65 -10.41
C PRO A 287 -0.62 18.87 -9.68
N LEU A 288 -1.05 20.09 -10.02
CA LEU A 288 -0.57 21.30 -9.34
C LEU A 288 -1.06 21.35 -7.89
N TYR A 289 -2.34 21.07 -7.64
CA TYR A 289 -2.90 21.01 -6.28
C TYR A 289 -2.17 20.00 -5.39
N ALA A 290 -1.93 18.80 -5.92
CA ALA A 290 -1.17 17.79 -5.19
C ALA A 290 0.26 18.24 -4.89
N LEU A 291 0.92 18.87 -5.86
CA LEU A 291 2.29 19.38 -5.71
C LEU A 291 2.37 20.49 -4.64
N GLU A 292 1.39 21.38 -4.59
CA GLU A 292 1.29 22.44 -3.55
C GLU A 292 1.13 21.79 -2.16
N LYS A 293 0.20 20.85 -2.00
CA LYS A 293 0.01 20.10 -0.75
C LYS A 293 1.30 19.41 -0.27
N VAL A 294 1.99 18.72 -1.18
CA VAL A 294 3.25 18.03 -0.86
C VAL A 294 4.35 19.04 -0.53
N ALA A 295 4.43 20.14 -1.27
CA ALA A 295 5.41 21.19 -1.03
C ALA A 295 5.23 21.85 0.35
N ASP A 296 4.01 22.00 0.85
CA ASP A 296 3.72 22.54 2.19
C ASP A 296 4.29 21.67 3.31
N LEU A 297 4.43 20.36 3.09
CA LEU A 297 5.04 19.44 4.06
C LEU A 297 6.57 19.38 3.95
N CYS A 298 7.16 19.91 2.87
CA CYS A 298 8.60 19.88 2.63
C CYS A 298 9.27 21.08 3.32
N GLU A 299 10.21 20.83 4.24
CA GLU A 299 10.95 21.89 4.92
C GLU A 299 12.20 22.34 4.16
N ASP A 300 12.94 21.40 3.54
CA ASP A 300 14.20 21.72 2.86
C ASP A 300 14.21 21.23 1.42
N THR A 301 14.29 19.92 1.21
CA THR A 301 14.61 19.35 -0.11
C THR A 301 13.55 18.37 -0.58
N MET A 302 13.12 18.49 -1.84
CA MET A 302 12.34 17.48 -2.53
C MET A 302 13.14 16.88 -3.69
N TYR A 303 13.26 15.54 -3.72
CA TYR A 303 13.72 14.76 -4.87
C TYR A 303 12.50 14.44 -5.72
N PHE A 304 12.43 15.06 -6.87
CA PHE A 304 11.24 15.02 -7.71
C PHE A 304 11.53 14.35 -9.06
N GLN A 305 10.62 13.50 -9.51
CA GLN A 305 10.67 12.95 -10.86
C GLN A 305 9.26 12.80 -11.44
N THR A 306 9.14 13.18 -12.70
CA THR A 306 7.92 12.96 -13.51
C THR A 306 8.28 12.74 -14.96
N VAL A 307 7.35 12.17 -15.74
CA VAL A 307 7.52 11.99 -17.17
C VAL A 307 7.51 13.35 -17.86
N VAL A 308 8.55 13.63 -18.63
CA VAL A 308 8.69 14.84 -19.45
C VAL A 308 8.51 14.49 -20.92
N ARG A 309 7.70 15.25 -21.63
CA ARG A 309 7.48 15.10 -23.08
C ARG A 309 7.52 16.47 -23.78
N GLY A 310 7.80 16.44 -25.08
CA GLY A 310 7.94 17.66 -25.88
C GLY A 310 9.33 18.24 -25.87
N GLY A 311 9.46 19.54 -26.13
CA GLY A 311 10.77 20.20 -26.21
C GLY A 311 11.49 20.24 -24.85
N ASP A 312 12.82 20.10 -24.89
CA ASP A 312 13.72 20.12 -23.75
C ASP A 312 14.32 21.53 -23.48
N GLY A 313 13.96 22.52 -24.27
CA GLY A 313 14.42 23.89 -24.12
C GLY A 313 13.83 24.58 -22.89
N ASP A 314 14.61 25.51 -22.34
CA ASP A 314 14.15 26.38 -21.28
C ASP A 314 13.29 27.51 -21.82
N PHE A 315 12.36 27.95 -21.01
CA PHE A 315 11.50 29.09 -21.27
C PHE A 315 11.43 29.98 -20.02
N GLU A 316 11.85 31.23 -20.17
CA GLU A 316 11.72 32.23 -19.11
C GLU A 316 10.40 32.98 -19.33
N PRO A 317 9.40 32.81 -18.44
CA PRO A 317 8.15 33.55 -18.56
C PRO A 317 8.35 35.02 -18.20
N LYS A 318 7.55 35.89 -18.83
CA LYS A 318 7.36 37.26 -18.36
C LYS A 318 6.45 37.26 -17.12
N ASP A 319 6.52 38.33 -16.36
CA ASP A 319 5.61 38.55 -15.20
C ASP A 319 4.15 38.68 -15.65
N ASP A 320 3.91 39.23 -16.86
CA ASP A 320 2.60 39.37 -17.46
C ASP A 320 2.67 39.28 -18.99
N TYR A 321 1.56 38.83 -19.60
CA TYR A 321 1.34 38.77 -21.05
C TYR A 321 0.05 39.49 -21.42
N PRO A 322 0.11 40.64 -22.13
CA PRO A 322 -1.10 41.25 -22.66
C PRO A 322 -1.78 40.33 -23.68
N ILE A 323 -3.10 40.44 -23.79
CA ILE A 323 -3.90 39.58 -24.67
C ILE A 323 -3.42 39.63 -26.14
N THR A 324 -2.79 40.72 -26.55
CA THR A 324 -2.21 40.89 -27.88
C THR A 324 -0.99 40.00 -28.14
N GLU A 325 -0.37 39.48 -27.11
CA GLU A 325 0.77 38.55 -27.20
C GLU A 325 0.36 37.07 -27.13
N ALA A 326 -0.92 36.74 -27.27
CA ALA A 326 -1.43 35.37 -27.18
C ALA A 326 -0.71 34.34 -28.10
N ALA A 327 -0.04 34.79 -29.16
CA ALA A 327 0.79 33.95 -30.02
C ALA A 327 1.94 33.24 -29.25
N ILE A 328 2.32 33.73 -28.07
CA ILE A 328 3.37 33.14 -27.22
C ILE A 328 3.02 31.69 -26.80
N PHE A 329 1.74 31.34 -26.65
CA PHE A 329 1.30 29.99 -26.32
C PHE A 329 1.65 28.97 -27.42
N GLY A 330 1.93 29.42 -28.63
CA GLY A 330 2.46 28.60 -29.75
C GLY A 330 3.96 28.33 -29.66
N HIS A 331 4.70 29.03 -28.80
CA HIS A 331 6.15 28.87 -28.68
C HIS A 331 6.52 27.41 -28.33
N PRO A 332 7.51 26.77 -29.01
CA PRO A 332 7.86 25.36 -28.75
C PRO A 332 8.21 25.05 -27.31
N HIS A 333 8.88 25.95 -26.64
CA HIS A 333 9.34 25.78 -25.23
C HIS A 333 8.39 26.40 -24.20
N TYR A 334 7.23 26.94 -24.62
CA TYR A 334 6.24 27.43 -23.66
C TYR A 334 5.79 26.30 -22.72
N PRO A 335 5.57 26.57 -21.42
CA PRO A 335 5.08 25.56 -20.46
C PRO A 335 3.78 24.91 -20.95
N LYS A 336 3.80 23.61 -21.20
CA LYS A 336 2.63 22.85 -21.70
C LYS A 336 2.40 21.62 -20.86
N LEU A 337 1.12 21.34 -20.62
CA LEU A 337 0.64 20.11 -20.01
C LEU A 337 -0.21 19.35 -21.03
N TYR A 338 0.20 18.15 -21.41
CA TYR A 338 -0.48 17.32 -22.39
C TYR A 338 -1.45 16.39 -21.68
N PHE A 339 -2.74 16.56 -21.94
CA PHE A 339 -3.79 15.73 -21.37
C PHE A 339 -3.91 14.38 -22.08
N ILE A 340 -4.08 13.32 -21.32
CA ILE A 340 -4.30 11.95 -21.78
C ILE A 340 -5.73 11.57 -21.41
N GLU A 341 -6.60 11.47 -22.40
CA GLU A 341 -8.03 11.24 -22.19
C GLU A 341 -8.34 9.80 -21.76
N LYS A 342 -7.57 8.82 -22.26
CA LYS A 342 -7.89 7.38 -22.03
C LYS A 342 -6.75 6.66 -21.34
N SER A 343 -5.76 6.25 -22.09
CA SER A 343 -4.62 5.49 -21.55
C SER A 343 -3.34 5.78 -22.34
N PHE A 344 -2.21 5.58 -21.69
CA PHE A 344 -0.91 5.60 -22.35
C PHE A 344 -0.14 4.35 -21.94
N ASN A 345 0.35 3.60 -22.93
CA ASN A 345 1.07 2.33 -22.73
C ASN A 345 0.27 1.31 -21.88
N GLY A 346 -1.06 1.26 -22.12
CA GLY A 346 -1.97 0.35 -21.41
C GLY A 346 -2.32 0.75 -19.97
N ASP A 347 -1.84 1.90 -19.50
CA ASP A 347 -2.11 2.42 -18.16
C ASP A 347 -3.10 3.59 -18.22
N GLU A 348 -4.30 3.39 -17.68
CA GLU A 348 -5.39 4.38 -17.63
C GLU A 348 -5.17 5.43 -16.53
N SER A 349 -4.20 5.24 -15.64
CA SER A 349 -3.89 6.19 -14.58
C SER A 349 -2.96 7.32 -15.02
N ASN A 350 -2.46 7.31 -16.26
CA ASN A 350 -1.69 8.40 -16.83
C ASN A 350 -2.62 9.52 -17.30
N TRP A 351 -2.60 10.67 -16.62
CA TRP A 351 -3.47 11.82 -16.92
C TRP A 351 -2.75 12.92 -17.69
N TRP A 352 -1.47 13.15 -17.38
CA TRP A 352 -0.73 14.31 -17.87
C TRP A 352 0.73 14.01 -18.16
N PHE A 353 1.22 14.51 -19.29
CA PHE A 353 2.66 14.67 -19.49
C PHE A 353 2.99 16.14 -19.63
N ALA A 354 4.07 16.58 -19.01
CA ALA A 354 4.47 17.98 -18.99
C ALA A 354 5.70 18.22 -19.86
N THR A 355 5.85 19.44 -20.41
CA THR A 355 7.15 19.88 -20.88
C THR A 355 8.07 20.19 -19.70
N ARG A 356 9.38 20.14 -19.89
CA ARG A 356 10.38 20.48 -18.86
C ARG A 356 10.14 21.86 -18.28
N SER A 357 9.88 22.87 -19.11
CA SER A 357 9.52 24.22 -18.68
C SER A 357 8.25 24.26 -17.85
N CYS A 358 7.24 23.44 -18.16
CA CYS A 358 6.02 23.33 -17.35
C CYS A 358 6.31 22.72 -15.98
N VAL A 359 7.09 21.66 -15.90
CA VAL A 359 7.50 21.06 -14.61
C VAL A 359 8.21 22.10 -13.76
N LYS A 360 9.20 22.81 -14.30
CA LYS A 360 9.91 23.88 -13.59
C LYS A 360 8.97 25.01 -13.13
N ALA A 361 8.01 25.40 -13.95
CA ALA A 361 6.99 26.38 -13.60
C ALA A 361 6.10 25.93 -12.45
N MET A 362 5.57 24.69 -12.51
CA MET A 362 4.75 24.11 -11.45
C MET A 362 5.51 24.03 -10.11
N LEU A 363 6.79 23.64 -10.14
CA LEU A 363 7.64 23.59 -8.95
C LEU A 363 7.87 24.96 -8.34
N ARG A 364 8.06 26.01 -9.17
CA ARG A 364 8.17 27.41 -8.68
C ARG A 364 6.86 27.88 -8.05
N VAL A 365 5.73 27.62 -8.69
CA VAL A 365 4.40 27.98 -8.15
C VAL A 365 4.14 27.27 -6.82
N ALA A 366 4.55 26.00 -6.68
CA ALA A 366 4.46 25.26 -5.42
C ALA A 366 5.44 25.74 -4.34
N GLY A 367 6.27 26.77 -4.62
CA GLY A 367 7.11 27.45 -3.65
C GLY A 367 8.55 26.96 -3.53
N PHE A 368 9.05 26.16 -4.51
CA PHE A 368 10.47 25.82 -4.57
C PHE A 368 11.26 26.93 -5.28
N ARG A 369 12.27 27.49 -4.58
CA ARG A 369 13.06 28.60 -5.07
C ARG A 369 14.27 28.18 -5.91
N LYS A 370 14.87 27.03 -5.55
CA LYS A 370 16.01 26.48 -6.27
C LYS A 370 15.65 25.12 -6.85
N ILE A 371 15.66 25.02 -8.17
CA ILE A 371 15.41 23.81 -8.93
C ILE A 371 16.68 23.42 -9.67
N THR A 372 17.35 22.37 -9.21
CA THR A 372 18.59 21.86 -9.79
C THR A 372 18.29 20.66 -10.67
N GLU A 373 18.81 20.68 -11.87
CA GLU A 373 18.73 19.58 -12.83
C GLU A 373 19.84 18.56 -12.55
N THR A 374 19.53 17.29 -12.72
CA THR A 374 20.44 16.20 -12.37
C THR A 374 21.21 15.62 -13.57
N GLY A 375 21.07 16.23 -14.76
CA GLY A 375 21.52 15.65 -16.03
C GLY A 375 20.52 14.69 -16.68
N ASN A 376 19.48 14.28 -15.95
CA ASN A 376 18.31 13.59 -16.48
C ASN A 376 17.14 14.58 -16.57
N ILE A 377 16.52 14.70 -17.74
CA ILE A 377 15.46 15.71 -18.01
C ILE A 377 14.19 15.51 -17.18
N GLU A 378 14.00 14.35 -16.60
CA GLU A 378 12.83 13.98 -15.79
C GLU A 378 13.07 14.14 -14.28
N VAL A 379 14.32 14.33 -13.83
CA VAL A 379 14.70 14.32 -12.41
C VAL A 379 15.20 15.67 -11.95
N PHE A 380 14.63 16.19 -10.88
CA PHE A 380 14.94 17.51 -10.31
C PHE A 380 15.20 17.40 -8.81
N VAL A 381 16.13 18.24 -8.32
CA VAL A 381 16.34 18.47 -6.90
C VAL A 381 15.81 19.87 -6.57
N CYS A 382 14.78 19.93 -5.74
CA CYS A 382 14.03 21.13 -5.45
C CYS A 382 14.26 21.54 -4.01
N LYS A 383 14.59 22.84 -3.78
CA LYS A 383 14.79 23.38 -2.43
C LYS A 383 13.86 24.57 -2.16
N LYS A 384 13.46 24.70 -0.91
CA LYS A 384 12.63 25.83 -0.42
C LYS A 384 13.43 27.12 -0.28
N SER A 385 14.72 27.03 -0.03
CA SER A 385 15.64 28.17 0.16
C SER A 385 16.89 28.03 -0.71
#